data_e6d9bf876ce6e39bb9175581cfeca148
#
_entry.id   e6d9bf876ce6e39bb9175581cfeca148
#
_cell.length_a   1.000
_cell.length_b   1.000
_cell.length_c   1.000
_cell.angle_alpha   90.00
_cell.angle_beta   90.00
_cell.angle_gamma   90.00
#
_symmetry.space_group_name_H-M   'P 1'
#
loop_
_entity.id
_entity.type
_entity.pdbx_description
1 polymer ?
#
loop_
_entity_poly.entity_id
_entity_poly.type
_entity_poly.pdbx_seq_one_letter_code
_entity_poly.pdbx_strand_id
1 'polypeptide(L)'
;GEELKEVDLGDRRLNKRAITLLDTLAAKPTRSIPSACSGWSETIAAYRFLDNDAVTWEGILRPHWSCSRTRIACHKVVLMLQDTTELDFNGQSIEGLGPLSYEAQRGLYVHPTYAVSTDREPLGVLDAWMWAREPKDANGQRPGIKESTRWIEGYERVAELAADVPATRLVYVADRESDMIELMALAGELDTPADWLLRSQHDRALPNGEKLWQTVTSGEELGGISFTLPARDGQKARVVRQQLWARVVDLPHGKNKTIRATCVVAKEIDPPAGSTPVEW
;
A
#
# COMPACT_ATOMS: atom_id res chain seq x y z
N GLY A 1 -22.67 7.02 -4.46
CA GLY A 1 -22.53 8.49 -4.57
C GLY A 1 -22.22 9.22 -3.29
N GLU A 2 -22.48 8.63 -2.11
CA GLU A 2 -22.23 9.30 -0.81
C GLU A 2 -20.79 9.83 -0.69
N GLU A 3 -19.82 9.06 -1.10
CA GLU A 3 -18.39 9.42 -1.07
C GLU A 3 -18.05 10.67 -1.90
N LEU A 4 -18.85 11.00 -2.93
CA LEU A 4 -18.61 12.14 -3.80
C LEU A 4 -19.60 13.30 -3.59
N LYS A 5 -20.34 13.35 -2.50
CA LYS A 5 -21.28 14.44 -2.25
C LYS A 5 -20.64 15.83 -2.28
N GLU A 6 -19.41 15.91 -1.76
CA GLU A 6 -18.63 17.15 -1.65
C GLU A 6 -17.70 17.35 -2.85
N VAL A 7 -17.89 16.62 -3.97
CA VAL A 7 -17.04 16.76 -5.15
C VAL A 7 -17.20 18.17 -5.76
N ASP A 8 -16.08 18.81 -6.01
CA ASP A 8 -16.05 20.12 -6.71
C ASP A 8 -15.06 20.08 -7.88
N LEU A 9 -15.62 20.02 -9.07
CA LEU A 9 -14.93 20.04 -10.36
C LEU A 9 -15.14 21.39 -11.10
N GLY A 10 -15.56 22.44 -10.36
CA GLY A 10 -15.80 23.76 -10.92
C GLY A 10 -17.08 23.92 -11.73
N ASP A 11 -17.81 22.86 -12.04
CA ASP A 11 -19.11 22.89 -12.74
C ASP A 11 -20.11 21.91 -12.07
N ARG A 12 -21.25 22.46 -11.67
CA ARG A 12 -22.32 21.70 -11.01
C ARG A 12 -22.81 20.47 -11.84
N ARG A 13 -22.72 20.55 -13.17
CA ARG A 13 -23.11 19.43 -14.05
C ARG A 13 -22.05 18.33 -14.01
N LEU A 14 -20.76 18.69 -13.93
CA LEU A 14 -19.66 17.73 -13.74
C LEU A 14 -19.77 17.07 -12.37
N ASN A 15 -20.03 17.81 -11.31
CA ASN A 15 -20.23 17.28 -9.96
C ASN A 15 -21.36 16.23 -9.93
N LYS A 16 -22.52 16.57 -10.49
CA LYS A 16 -23.65 15.64 -10.60
C LYS A 16 -23.30 14.41 -11.45
N ARG A 17 -22.54 14.59 -12.54
CA ARG A 17 -22.13 13.50 -13.42
C ARG A 17 -21.15 12.56 -12.71
N ALA A 18 -20.18 13.07 -11.95
CA ALA A 18 -19.25 12.27 -11.14
C ALA A 18 -20.01 11.32 -10.20
N ILE A 19 -20.99 11.85 -9.45
CA ILE A 19 -21.81 11.06 -8.53
C ILE A 19 -22.59 9.97 -9.29
N THR A 20 -23.28 10.36 -10.35
CA THR A 20 -24.08 9.42 -11.16
C THR A 20 -23.22 8.31 -11.77
N LEU A 21 -22.04 8.66 -12.30
CA LEU A 21 -21.13 7.70 -12.92
C LEU A 21 -20.57 6.73 -11.88
N LEU A 22 -20.15 7.23 -10.70
CA LEU A 22 -19.70 6.37 -9.61
C LEU A 22 -20.79 5.38 -9.19
N ASP A 23 -22.03 5.82 -9.00
CA ASP A 23 -23.13 4.93 -8.62
C ASP A 23 -23.40 3.87 -9.70
N THR A 24 -23.36 4.27 -10.98
CA THR A 24 -23.53 3.37 -12.12
C THR A 24 -22.46 2.28 -12.16
N LEU A 25 -21.17 2.66 -11.96
CA LEU A 25 -20.05 1.73 -11.97
C LEU A 25 -20.02 0.86 -10.71
N ALA A 26 -20.31 1.43 -9.55
CA ALA A 26 -20.35 0.68 -8.28
C ALA A 26 -21.46 -0.38 -8.26
N ALA A 27 -22.59 -0.11 -8.91
CA ALA A 27 -23.67 -1.10 -9.06
C ALA A 27 -23.30 -2.27 -10.00
N LYS A 28 -22.28 -2.10 -10.84
CA LYS A 28 -21.83 -3.10 -11.82
C LYS A 28 -20.28 -3.12 -11.96
N PRO A 29 -19.54 -3.44 -10.89
CA PRO A 29 -18.10 -3.20 -10.79
C PRO A 29 -17.25 -4.01 -11.77
N THR A 30 -17.79 -5.09 -12.34
CA THR A 30 -17.07 -5.95 -13.31
C THR A 30 -17.46 -5.62 -14.77
N ARG A 31 -18.28 -4.61 -15.00
CA ARG A 31 -18.74 -4.27 -16.35
C ARG A 31 -17.94 -3.09 -16.91
N SER A 32 -17.77 -3.10 -18.25
CA SER A 32 -17.26 -1.93 -18.97
C SER A 32 -18.24 -0.75 -18.88
N ILE A 33 -17.76 0.47 -19.06
CA ILE A 33 -18.60 1.68 -19.06
C ILE A 33 -19.85 1.52 -19.94
N PRO A 34 -19.75 1.08 -21.22
CA PRO A 34 -20.95 0.87 -22.06
C PRO A 34 -21.93 -0.16 -21.50
N SER A 35 -21.42 -1.22 -20.86
CA SER A 35 -22.26 -2.26 -20.27
C SER A 35 -22.84 -1.89 -18.90
N ALA A 36 -22.23 -0.95 -18.21
CA ALA A 36 -22.73 -0.41 -16.94
C ALA A 36 -23.83 0.62 -17.17
N CYS A 37 -23.69 1.48 -18.18
CA CYS A 37 -24.64 2.52 -18.54
C CYS A 37 -25.97 1.94 -19.09
N SER A 38 -27.05 2.69 -18.92
CA SER A 38 -28.39 2.28 -19.34
C SER A 38 -28.67 2.48 -20.84
N GLY A 39 -27.73 3.09 -21.59
CA GLY A 39 -27.85 3.29 -23.02
C GLY A 39 -26.80 4.21 -23.61
N TRP A 40 -26.91 4.45 -24.92
CA TRP A 40 -25.90 5.18 -25.69
C TRP A 40 -25.67 6.62 -25.19
N SER A 41 -26.70 7.36 -24.87
CA SER A 41 -26.56 8.74 -24.39
C SER A 41 -25.82 8.82 -23.06
N GLU A 42 -26.04 7.87 -22.16
CA GLU A 42 -25.35 7.79 -20.88
C GLU A 42 -23.87 7.40 -21.06
N THR A 43 -23.60 6.46 -21.96
CA THR A 43 -22.24 6.05 -22.35
C THR A 43 -21.45 7.23 -22.90
N ILE A 44 -22.02 7.98 -23.85
CA ILE A 44 -21.35 9.17 -24.41
C ILE A 44 -21.14 10.24 -23.33
N ALA A 45 -22.10 10.42 -22.43
CA ALA A 45 -21.95 11.38 -21.33
C ALA A 45 -20.85 10.97 -20.34
N ALA A 46 -20.66 9.66 -20.11
CA ALA A 46 -19.55 9.15 -19.28
C ALA A 46 -18.20 9.41 -19.95
N TYR A 47 -18.05 9.11 -21.23
CA TYR A 47 -16.80 9.38 -21.95
C TYR A 47 -16.47 10.87 -22.02
N ARG A 48 -17.46 11.74 -22.33
CA ARG A 48 -17.27 13.19 -22.32
C ARG A 48 -16.91 13.74 -20.93
N PHE A 49 -17.37 13.10 -19.87
CA PHE A 49 -16.96 13.45 -18.51
C PHE A 49 -15.50 13.10 -18.26
N LEU A 50 -15.07 11.88 -18.62
CA LEU A 50 -13.68 11.43 -18.42
C LEU A 50 -12.67 12.15 -19.33
N ASP A 51 -13.12 12.66 -20.48
CA ASP A 51 -12.32 13.41 -21.46
C ASP A 51 -12.31 14.93 -21.18
N ASN A 52 -12.85 15.37 -20.06
CA ASN A 52 -12.93 16.78 -19.71
C ASN A 52 -11.74 17.22 -18.86
N ASP A 53 -10.97 18.22 -19.30
CA ASP A 53 -9.77 18.73 -18.63
C ASP A 53 -10.02 19.18 -17.18
N ALA A 54 -11.24 19.61 -16.84
CA ALA A 54 -11.60 19.97 -15.48
C ALA A 54 -11.80 18.76 -14.55
N VAL A 55 -11.85 17.54 -15.10
CA VAL A 55 -12.04 16.30 -14.36
C VAL A 55 -10.67 15.67 -14.10
N THR A 56 -10.10 15.96 -12.95
CA THR A 56 -8.84 15.35 -12.52
C THR A 56 -9.10 14.22 -11.52
N TRP A 57 -8.20 13.27 -11.46
CA TRP A 57 -8.34 12.15 -10.53
C TRP A 57 -8.27 12.63 -9.06
N GLU A 58 -7.44 13.63 -8.77
CA GLU A 58 -7.37 14.26 -7.44
C GLU A 58 -8.69 14.95 -7.08
N GLY A 59 -9.28 15.69 -8.05
CA GLY A 59 -10.59 16.34 -7.85
C GLY A 59 -11.69 15.34 -7.50
N ILE A 60 -11.66 14.16 -8.13
CA ILE A 60 -12.60 13.05 -7.83
C ILE A 60 -12.29 12.42 -6.47
N LEU A 61 -11.03 12.16 -6.12
CA LEU A 61 -10.67 11.44 -4.90
C LEU A 61 -10.69 12.32 -3.64
N ARG A 62 -10.54 13.64 -3.76
CA ARG A 62 -10.50 14.57 -2.61
C ARG A 62 -11.64 14.38 -1.61
N PRO A 63 -12.93 14.31 -2.02
CA PRO A 63 -14.02 14.06 -1.07
C PRO A 63 -13.93 12.67 -0.42
N HIS A 64 -13.49 11.65 -1.15
CA HIS A 64 -13.25 10.33 -0.59
C HIS A 64 -12.15 10.37 0.49
N TRP A 65 -11.06 11.09 0.26
CA TRP A 65 -10.01 11.28 1.27
C TRP A 65 -10.54 11.94 2.55
N SER A 66 -11.42 12.94 2.42
CA SER A 66 -12.08 13.57 3.56
C SER A 66 -12.95 12.57 4.34
N CYS A 67 -13.76 11.77 3.64
CA CYS A 67 -14.54 10.70 4.25
C CYS A 67 -13.65 9.65 4.94
N SER A 68 -12.53 9.27 4.32
CA SER A 68 -11.57 8.33 4.88
C SER A 68 -10.95 8.85 6.19
N ARG A 69 -10.53 10.13 6.22
CA ARG A 69 -10.03 10.78 7.44
C ARG A 69 -11.06 10.77 8.58
N THR A 70 -12.32 11.06 8.24
CA THR A 70 -13.42 11.02 9.23
C THR A 70 -13.59 9.62 9.82
N ARG A 71 -13.53 8.57 8.99
CA ARG A 71 -13.60 7.17 9.46
C ARG A 71 -12.38 6.81 10.31
N ILE A 72 -11.18 7.19 9.89
CA ILE A 72 -9.94 6.97 10.66
C ILE A 72 -10.04 7.56 12.06
N ALA A 73 -10.51 8.80 12.18
CA ALA A 73 -10.64 9.50 13.46
C ALA A 73 -11.60 8.80 14.46
N CYS A 74 -12.43 7.86 14.01
CA CYS A 74 -13.30 7.06 14.86
C CYS A 74 -12.60 5.84 15.50
N HIS A 75 -11.35 5.55 15.14
CA HIS A 75 -10.62 4.38 15.61
C HIS A 75 -9.43 4.76 16.48
N LYS A 76 -9.11 3.91 17.48
CA LYS A 76 -7.92 4.12 18.33
C LYS A 76 -6.60 3.79 17.62
N VAL A 77 -6.64 2.78 16.74
CA VAL A 77 -5.49 2.32 15.95
C VAL A 77 -5.95 2.04 14.53
N VAL A 78 -5.19 2.52 13.55
CA VAL A 78 -5.44 2.29 12.12
C VAL A 78 -4.15 1.87 11.43
N LEU A 79 -4.25 0.83 10.61
CA LEU A 79 -3.18 0.34 9.75
C LEU A 79 -3.23 1.08 8.41
N MET A 80 -2.12 1.73 8.06
CA MET A 80 -1.93 2.47 6.82
C MET A 80 -1.12 1.60 5.86
N LEU A 81 -1.82 0.77 5.08
CA LEU A 81 -1.20 -0.20 4.20
C LEU A 81 -0.70 0.47 2.92
N GLN A 82 0.54 0.18 2.56
CA GLN A 82 1.09 0.58 1.27
C GLN A 82 1.63 -0.63 0.51
N ASP A 83 1.30 -0.66 -0.77
CA ASP A 83 1.81 -1.65 -1.72
C ASP A 83 1.69 -1.08 -3.12
N THR A 84 2.54 -1.57 -4.03
CA THR A 84 2.52 -1.17 -5.43
C THR A 84 1.78 -2.21 -6.26
N THR A 85 0.83 -1.78 -7.07
CA THR A 85 0.12 -2.65 -8.01
C THR A 85 0.33 -2.20 -9.45
N GLU A 86 0.29 -3.14 -10.37
CA GLU A 86 0.36 -2.91 -11.80
C GLU A 86 -1.05 -2.83 -12.39
N LEU A 87 -1.29 -1.83 -13.22
CA LEU A 87 -2.46 -1.77 -14.09
C LEU A 87 -2.01 -2.12 -15.50
N ASP A 88 -2.31 -3.34 -15.93
CA ASP A 88 -1.95 -3.87 -17.24
C ASP A 88 -2.96 -3.40 -18.29
N PHE A 89 -2.47 -2.59 -19.23
CA PHE A 89 -3.20 -2.12 -20.39
C PHE A 89 -2.62 -2.70 -21.70
N ASN A 90 -1.98 -3.86 -21.62
CA ASN A 90 -1.36 -4.49 -22.76
C ASN A 90 -2.39 -4.74 -23.89
N GLY A 91 -2.01 -4.43 -25.12
CA GLY A 91 -2.92 -4.48 -26.27
C GLY A 91 -3.85 -3.27 -26.44
N GLN A 92 -3.78 -2.28 -25.55
CA GLN A 92 -4.49 -1.01 -25.70
C GLN A 92 -3.60 0.06 -26.33
N SER A 93 -4.16 0.87 -27.24
CA SER A 93 -3.47 2.01 -27.84
C SER A 93 -3.65 3.26 -26.99
N ILE A 94 -3.01 3.27 -25.82
CA ILE A 94 -3.05 4.40 -24.88
C ILE A 94 -1.66 5.04 -24.87
N GLU A 95 -1.60 6.34 -25.06
CA GLU A 95 -0.36 7.11 -24.96
C GLU A 95 0.11 7.22 -23.51
N GLY A 96 1.42 7.34 -23.30
CA GLY A 96 2.02 7.52 -21.98
C GLY A 96 2.15 6.23 -21.14
N LEU A 97 1.75 5.05 -21.64
CA LEU A 97 2.00 3.79 -20.94
C LEU A 97 3.47 3.39 -21.01
N GLY A 98 3.99 2.91 -19.88
CA GLY A 98 5.34 2.40 -19.74
C GLY A 98 5.42 0.87 -19.63
N PRO A 99 6.65 0.31 -19.61
CA PRO A 99 6.86 -1.12 -19.36
C PRO A 99 6.51 -1.48 -17.92
N LEU A 100 5.85 -2.63 -17.74
CA LEU A 100 5.59 -3.23 -16.43
C LEU A 100 6.77 -4.09 -15.95
N SER A 101 6.58 -4.87 -14.89
CA SER A 101 7.61 -5.81 -14.40
C SER A 101 8.00 -6.81 -15.48
N TYR A 102 7.05 -7.26 -16.27
CA TYR A 102 7.33 -7.94 -17.52
C TYR A 102 7.46 -6.89 -18.63
N GLU A 103 8.69 -6.63 -19.09
CA GLU A 103 9.07 -5.52 -19.99
C GLU A 103 8.26 -5.44 -21.30
N ALA A 104 7.69 -6.56 -21.76
CA ALA A 104 6.85 -6.59 -22.96
C ALA A 104 5.42 -6.07 -22.72
N GLN A 105 4.98 -6.05 -21.47
CA GLN A 105 3.66 -5.51 -21.11
C GLN A 105 3.70 -4.00 -20.94
N ARG A 106 2.58 -3.35 -21.25
CA ARG A 106 2.42 -1.90 -21.16
C ARG A 106 1.32 -1.57 -20.16
N GLY A 107 1.62 -0.62 -19.30
CA GLY A 107 0.68 -0.19 -18.27
C GLY A 107 1.22 0.95 -17.44
N LEU A 108 0.69 1.08 -16.25
CA LEU A 108 1.15 2.02 -15.23
C LEU A 108 1.11 1.36 -13.85
N TYR A 109 1.81 1.98 -12.92
CA TYR A 109 1.85 1.59 -11.52
C TYR A 109 0.93 2.47 -10.70
N VAL A 110 0.30 1.88 -9.69
CA VAL A 110 -0.45 2.60 -8.66
C VAL A 110 0.09 2.18 -7.30
N HIS A 111 0.41 3.16 -6.47
CA HIS A 111 0.90 2.97 -5.11
C HIS A 111 -0.03 3.74 -4.15
N PRO A 112 -1.10 3.10 -3.66
CA PRO A 112 -2.06 3.72 -2.76
C PRO A 112 -1.64 3.64 -1.30
N THR A 113 -2.11 4.60 -0.49
CA THR A 113 -2.18 4.49 0.96
C THR A 113 -3.58 4.07 1.36
N TYR A 114 -3.75 2.84 1.83
CA TYR A 114 -5.03 2.23 2.15
C TYR A 114 -5.20 2.04 3.66
N ALA A 115 -6.20 2.68 4.23
CA ALA A 115 -6.49 2.63 5.66
C ALA A 115 -7.41 1.46 6.01
N VAL A 116 -7.04 0.69 7.03
CA VAL A 116 -7.78 -0.47 7.53
C VAL A 116 -7.81 -0.45 9.05
N SER A 117 -8.96 -0.73 9.66
CA SER A 117 -9.04 -0.91 11.12
C SER A 117 -8.36 -2.19 11.59
N THR A 118 -8.10 -2.32 12.88
CA THR A 118 -7.59 -3.56 13.49
C THR A 118 -8.57 -4.74 13.36
N ASP A 119 -9.85 -4.46 13.12
CA ASP A 119 -10.89 -5.45 12.87
C ASP A 119 -11.03 -5.81 11.37
N ARG A 120 -10.10 -5.33 10.53
CA ARG A 120 -10.04 -5.54 9.08
C ARG A 120 -11.15 -4.82 8.31
N GLU A 121 -11.73 -3.78 8.86
CA GLU A 121 -12.70 -2.95 8.15
C GLU A 121 -11.98 -1.97 7.23
N PRO A 122 -12.37 -1.88 5.95
CA PRO A 122 -11.79 -0.92 5.02
C PRO A 122 -12.27 0.50 5.35
N LEU A 123 -11.34 1.41 5.62
CA LEU A 123 -11.65 2.81 5.95
C LEU A 123 -11.51 3.74 4.74
N GLY A 124 -10.78 3.31 3.71
CA GLY A 124 -10.65 4.02 2.45
C GLY A 124 -9.20 4.29 2.04
N VAL A 125 -9.05 4.91 0.88
CA VAL A 125 -7.76 5.37 0.34
C VAL A 125 -7.56 6.82 0.74
N LEU A 126 -6.32 7.21 1.05
CA LEU A 126 -5.96 8.58 1.46
C LEU A 126 -5.05 9.27 0.46
N ASP A 127 -4.35 8.49 -0.32
CA ASP A 127 -3.44 8.96 -1.33
C ASP A 127 -3.13 7.87 -2.34
N ALA A 128 -2.69 8.25 -3.53
CA ALA A 128 -2.24 7.32 -4.55
C ALA A 128 -1.25 8.00 -5.48
N TRP A 129 -0.10 7.38 -5.69
CA TRP A 129 0.77 7.73 -6.80
C TRP A 129 0.44 6.87 -7.99
N MET A 130 0.43 7.49 -9.16
CA MET A 130 0.29 6.81 -10.44
C MET A 130 1.43 7.23 -11.36
N TRP A 131 2.14 6.28 -11.92
CA TRP A 131 3.21 6.58 -12.87
C TRP A 131 3.38 5.47 -13.90
N ALA A 132 3.86 5.85 -15.07
CA ALA A 132 4.37 4.94 -16.07
C ALA A 132 5.91 4.93 -16.01
N ARG A 133 6.51 3.74 -16.11
CA ARG A 133 7.97 3.62 -16.17
C ARG A 133 8.51 4.12 -17.51
N GLU A 134 9.60 4.85 -17.45
CA GLU A 134 10.38 5.11 -18.65
C GLU A 134 11.11 3.83 -19.12
N PRO A 135 11.37 3.68 -20.42
CA PRO A 135 12.22 2.60 -20.93
C PRO A 135 13.62 2.65 -20.29
N LYS A 136 14.25 1.49 -20.16
CA LYS A 136 15.65 1.42 -19.72
C LYS A 136 16.57 2.03 -20.78
N ASP A 137 17.60 2.72 -20.32
CA ASP A 137 18.69 3.20 -21.17
C ASP A 137 19.60 2.05 -21.67
N ALA A 138 20.63 2.39 -22.44
CA ALA A 138 21.60 1.41 -22.95
C ALA A 138 22.40 0.67 -21.85
N ASN A 139 22.44 1.22 -20.64
CA ASN A 139 23.09 0.64 -19.45
C ASN A 139 22.10 -0.16 -18.59
N GLY A 140 20.85 -0.30 -19.00
CA GLY A 140 19.79 -0.99 -18.27
C GLY A 140 19.22 -0.19 -17.11
N GLN A 141 19.52 1.11 -17.02
CA GLN A 141 19.01 2.00 -15.97
C GLN A 141 17.75 2.74 -16.46
N ARG A 142 16.84 3.02 -15.53
CA ARG A 142 15.66 3.85 -15.81
C ARG A 142 15.94 5.28 -15.36
N PRO A 143 15.65 6.28 -16.22
CA PRO A 143 15.69 7.68 -15.81
C PRO A 143 14.56 7.99 -14.82
N GLY A 144 14.67 9.14 -14.15
CA GLY A 144 13.64 9.64 -13.26
C GLY A 144 13.86 9.31 -11.78
N ILE A 145 12.80 9.50 -10.99
CA ILE A 145 12.82 9.28 -9.54
C ILE A 145 12.88 7.77 -9.27
N LYS A 146 13.75 7.37 -8.34
CA LYS A 146 13.80 5.96 -7.90
C LYS A 146 12.45 5.55 -7.31
N GLU A 147 11.93 4.41 -7.72
CA GLU A 147 10.64 3.91 -7.23
C GLU A 147 10.62 3.71 -5.71
N SER A 148 11.76 3.34 -5.13
CA SER A 148 11.92 3.22 -3.68
C SER A 148 11.66 4.52 -2.90
N THR A 149 11.78 5.70 -3.53
CA THR A 149 11.46 6.99 -2.90
C THR A 149 10.00 7.05 -2.47
N ARG A 150 9.09 6.35 -3.16
CA ARG A 150 7.66 6.37 -2.85
C ARG A 150 7.30 5.77 -1.49
N TRP A 151 8.08 4.81 -1.03
CA TRP A 151 7.92 4.25 0.31
C TRP A 151 8.24 5.28 1.39
N ILE A 152 9.28 6.10 1.15
CA ILE A 152 9.69 7.18 2.06
C ILE A 152 8.63 8.30 2.05
N GLU A 153 8.26 8.79 0.87
CA GLU A 153 7.20 9.79 0.69
C GLU A 153 5.86 9.31 1.28
N GLY A 154 5.56 8.02 1.14
CA GLY A 154 4.38 7.40 1.72
C GLY A 154 4.37 7.46 3.24
N TYR A 155 5.50 7.20 3.89
CA TYR A 155 5.64 7.37 5.33
C TYR A 155 5.46 8.84 5.74
N GLU A 156 6.08 9.78 5.03
CA GLU A 156 5.94 11.23 5.30
C GLU A 156 4.47 11.66 5.29
N ARG A 157 3.70 11.24 4.30
CA ARG A 157 2.27 11.57 4.22
C ARG A 157 1.43 10.93 5.33
N VAL A 158 1.78 9.72 5.77
CA VAL A 158 1.13 9.12 6.95
C VAL A 158 1.51 9.88 8.22
N ALA A 159 2.76 10.33 8.34
CA ALA A 159 3.24 11.17 9.43
C ALA A 159 2.52 12.53 9.49
N GLU A 160 2.33 13.18 8.33
CA GLU A 160 1.55 14.41 8.22
C GLU A 160 0.08 14.19 8.65
N LEU A 161 -0.54 13.09 8.19
CA LEU A 161 -1.91 12.74 8.59
C LEU A 161 -2.05 12.54 10.10
N ALA A 162 -1.03 12.03 10.78
CA ALA A 162 -1.07 11.82 12.23
C ALA A 162 -1.35 13.12 12.99
N ALA A 163 -0.90 14.27 12.48
CA ALA A 163 -1.21 15.57 13.05
C ALA A 163 -2.70 15.95 12.92
N ASP A 164 -3.37 15.49 11.85
CA ASP A 164 -4.80 15.75 11.64
C ASP A 164 -5.70 14.86 12.52
N VAL A 165 -5.20 13.71 12.97
CA VAL A 165 -5.95 12.71 13.75
C VAL A 165 -5.23 12.33 15.07
N PRO A 166 -4.93 13.28 15.95
CA PRO A 166 -4.03 13.08 17.10
C PRO A 166 -4.56 12.08 18.15
N ALA A 167 -5.84 11.72 18.11
CA ALA A 167 -6.45 10.71 18.97
C ALA A 167 -6.33 9.28 18.41
N THR A 168 -5.85 9.13 17.16
CA THR A 168 -5.71 7.86 16.47
C THR A 168 -4.23 7.51 16.31
N ARG A 169 -3.83 6.34 16.76
CA ARG A 169 -2.51 5.80 16.50
C ARG A 169 -2.44 5.25 15.08
N LEU A 170 -1.66 5.87 14.21
CA LEU A 170 -1.42 5.38 12.86
C LEU A 170 -0.23 4.44 12.84
N VAL A 171 -0.35 3.34 12.10
CA VAL A 171 0.72 2.37 11.88
C VAL A 171 0.92 2.21 10.39
N TYR A 172 2.03 2.74 9.87
CA TYR A 172 2.46 2.54 8.50
C TYR A 172 2.86 1.08 8.30
N VAL A 173 2.25 0.40 7.34
CA VAL A 173 2.48 -1.04 7.10
C VAL A 173 2.87 -1.24 5.65
N ALA A 174 4.03 -1.86 5.43
CA ALA A 174 4.52 -2.08 4.08
C ALA A 174 5.33 -3.39 3.96
N ASP A 175 5.45 -3.87 2.73
CA ASP A 175 6.09 -5.14 2.42
C ASP A 175 7.64 -5.04 2.40
N ARG A 176 8.31 -6.06 1.80
CA ARG A 176 9.78 -6.17 1.77
C ARG A 176 10.47 -5.05 0.99
N GLU A 177 9.81 -4.43 0.03
CA GLU A 177 10.40 -3.35 -0.77
C GLU A 177 10.64 -2.10 0.08
N SER A 178 9.88 -1.96 1.18
CA SER A 178 10.02 -0.88 2.15
C SER A 178 11.07 -1.12 3.24
N ASP A 179 11.77 -2.28 3.24
CA ASP A 179 12.82 -2.59 4.24
C ASP A 179 14.07 -1.72 4.02
N MET A 180 13.91 -0.42 4.17
CA MET A 180 14.93 0.60 3.96
C MET A 180 15.30 1.28 5.27
N ILE A 181 16.59 1.35 5.53
CA ILE A 181 17.10 2.02 6.74
C ILE A 181 16.82 3.52 6.71
N GLU A 182 16.75 4.11 5.52
CA GLU A 182 16.44 5.52 5.30
C GLU A 182 15.02 5.87 5.76
N LEU A 183 14.04 5.00 5.51
CA LEU A 183 12.66 5.19 5.98
C LEU A 183 12.61 5.14 7.52
N MET A 184 13.29 4.15 8.12
CA MET A 184 13.34 4.01 9.58
C MET A 184 14.05 5.20 10.23
N ALA A 185 15.10 5.73 9.58
CA ALA A 185 15.82 6.91 10.04
C ALA A 185 14.94 8.16 9.99
N LEU A 186 14.24 8.38 8.87
CA LEU A 186 13.30 9.48 8.70
C LEU A 186 12.20 9.44 9.76
N ALA A 187 11.63 8.27 10.05
CA ALA A 187 10.64 8.13 11.11
C ALA A 187 11.18 8.64 12.47
N GLY A 188 12.41 8.30 12.79
CA GLY A 188 13.07 8.79 13.99
C GLY A 188 13.36 10.30 13.97
N GLU A 189 13.75 10.85 12.82
CA GLU A 189 13.98 12.29 12.62
C GLU A 189 12.70 13.11 12.78
N LEU A 190 11.56 12.54 12.42
CA LEU A 190 10.24 13.15 12.60
C LEU A 190 9.64 12.89 14.00
N ASP A 191 10.38 12.30 14.93
CA ASP A 191 9.90 11.91 16.27
C ASP A 191 8.78 10.86 16.24
N THR A 192 8.75 10.04 15.21
CA THR A 192 7.84 8.89 15.01
C THR A 192 6.35 9.26 15.21
N PRO A 193 5.81 10.22 14.45
CA PRO A 193 4.41 10.64 14.57
C PRO A 193 3.43 9.53 14.19
N ALA A 194 3.86 8.58 13.36
CA ALA A 194 3.20 7.32 13.05
C ALA A 194 4.16 6.16 13.33
N ASP A 195 3.67 5.10 13.93
CA ASP A 195 4.45 3.86 14.03
C ASP A 195 4.67 3.25 12.66
N TRP A 196 5.61 2.31 12.56
CA TRP A 196 5.82 1.55 11.33
C TRP A 196 5.96 0.06 11.59
N LEU A 197 5.45 -0.74 10.66
CA LEU A 197 5.57 -2.19 10.59
C LEU A 197 6.03 -2.57 9.19
N LEU A 198 7.32 -2.83 9.03
CA LEU A 198 7.95 -3.16 7.76
C LEU A 198 8.32 -4.63 7.73
N ARG A 199 8.02 -5.30 6.63
CA ARG A 199 8.44 -6.68 6.45
C ARG A 199 9.92 -6.74 6.14
N SER A 200 10.71 -7.37 7.01
CA SER A 200 12.16 -7.48 6.81
C SER A 200 12.50 -8.33 5.59
N GLN A 201 13.37 -7.79 4.73
CA GLN A 201 13.99 -8.49 3.60
C GLN A 201 15.43 -8.86 3.91
N HIS A 202 16.11 -8.03 4.70
CA HIS A 202 17.55 -8.12 4.93
C HIS A 202 17.86 -8.68 6.31
N ASP A 203 18.61 -9.79 6.37
CA ASP A 203 19.21 -10.28 7.60
C ASP A 203 20.46 -9.45 7.94
N ARG A 204 20.23 -8.25 8.52
CA ARG A 204 21.25 -7.25 8.78
C ARG A 204 22.26 -7.73 9.82
N ALA A 205 23.52 -7.34 9.65
CA ALA A 205 24.51 -7.46 10.71
C ALA A 205 24.22 -6.38 11.78
N LEU A 206 24.19 -6.79 13.04
CA LEU A 206 24.04 -5.89 14.19
C LEU A 206 25.42 -5.34 14.62
N PRO A 207 25.47 -4.29 15.46
CA PRO A 207 26.75 -3.71 15.92
C PRO A 207 27.71 -4.69 16.63
N ASN A 208 27.15 -5.75 17.23
CA ASN A 208 27.90 -6.84 17.87
C ASN A 208 28.42 -7.90 16.87
N GLY A 209 28.16 -7.75 15.57
CA GLY A 209 28.55 -8.70 14.53
C GLY A 209 27.58 -9.88 14.32
N GLU A 210 26.58 -10.04 15.16
CA GLU A 210 25.55 -11.07 14.99
C GLU A 210 24.56 -10.72 13.85
N LYS A 211 23.85 -11.74 13.39
CA LYS A 211 22.78 -11.57 12.40
C LYS A 211 21.43 -11.29 13.08
N LEU A 212 20.65 -10.39 12.48
CA LEU A 212 19.36 -9.92 13.02
C LEU A 212 18.41 -11.08 13.36
N TRP A 213 18.13 -11.94 12.39
CA TRP A 213 17.13 -13.00 12.59
C TRP A 213 17.56 -14.03 13.63
N GLN A 214 18.83 -14.42 13.61
CA GLN A 214 19.40 -15.33 14.60
C GLN A 214 19.37 -14.69 16.01
N THR A 215 19.72 -13.41 16.13
CA THR A 215 19.69 -12.70 17.42
C THR A 215 18.29 -12.68 18.00
N VAL A 216 17.24 -12.43 17.17
CA VAL A 216 15.85 -12.39 17.65
C VAL A 216 15.38 -13.77 18.10
N THR A 217 15.61 -14.81 17.28
CA THR A 217 15.13 -16.18 17.56
C THR A 217 15.91 -16.90 18.64
N SER A 218 17.08 -16.40 19.07
CA SER A 218 17.82 -16.93 20.23
C SER A 218 17.28 -16.44 21.59
N GLY A 219 16.32 -15.50 21.58
CA GLY A 219 15.68 -14.96 22.78
C GLY A 219 14.55 -15.83 23.31
N GLU A 220 13.88 -15.34 24.34
CA GLU A 220 12.71 -15.96 24.92
C GLU A 220 11.53 -15.92 23.94
N GLU A 221 10.80 -17.01 23.86
CA GLU A 221 9.60 -17.14 23.04
C GLU A 221 8.44 -16.35 23.65
N LEU A 222 7.75 -15.56 22.83
CA LEU A 222 6.56 -14.83 23.27
C LEU A 222 5.30 -15.71 23.34
N GLY A 223 5.31 -16.85 22.67
CA GLY A 223 4.17 -17.75 22.52
C GLY A 223 3.91 -18.14 21.07
N GLY A 224 2.77 -18.73 20.79
CA GLY A 224 2.42 -19.22 19.47
C GLY A 224 1.11 -18.66 18.94
N ILE A 225 1.01 -18.62 17.61
CA ILE A 225 -0.24 -18.34 16.91
C ILE A 225 -0.61 -19.51 15.99
N SER A 226 -1.90 -19.63 15.70
CA SER A 226 -2.40 -20.65 14.76
C SER A 226 -3.44 -20.02 13.85
N PHE A 227 -3.35 -20.32 12.55
CA PHE A 227 -4.30 -19.86 11.55
C PHE A 227 -4.43 -20.85 10.40
N THR A 228 -5.51 -20.74 9.64
CA THR A 228 -5.72 -21.56 8.45
C THR A 228 -5.15 -20.85 7.22
N LEU A 229 -4.19 -21.49 6.56
CA LEU A 229 -3.73 -21.09 5.24
C LEU A 229 -4.73 -21.65 4.20
N PRO A 230 -5.38 -20.80 3.40
CA PRO A 230 -6.34 -21.26 2.41
C PRO A 230 -5.67 -22.07 1.30
N ALA A 231 -6.46 -22.87 0.60
CA ALA A 231 -5.98 -23.59 -0.58
C ALA A 231 -5.52 -22.61 -1.65
N ARG A 232 -4.40 -22.92 -2.28
CA ARG A 232 -3.87 -22.23 -3.46
C ARG A 232 -3.52 -23.27 -4.52
N ASP A 233 -3.22 -22.83 -5.73
CA ASP A 233 -2.89 -23.71 -6.85
C ASP A 233 -1.90 -24.83 -6.45
N GLY A 234 -2.33 -26.07 -6.52
CA GLY A 234 -1.56 -27.25 -6.16
C GLY A 234 -1.38 -27.54 -4.67
N GLN A 235 -1.89 -26.67 -3.76
CA GLN A 235 -1.77 -26.86 -2.31
C GLN A 235 -3.13 -26.86 -1.62
N LYS A 236 -3.36 -27.84 -0.75
CA LYS A 236 -4.57 -27.92 0.08
C LYS A 236 -4.52 -26.90 1.22
N ALA A 237 -5.71 -26.46 1.67
CA ALA A 237 -5.81 -25.68 2.89
C ALA A 237 -5.19 -26.46 4.06
N ARG A 238 -4.43 -25.75 4.92
CA ARG A 238 -3.80 -26.35 6.10
C ARG A 238 -3.78 -25.39 7.28
N VAL A 239 -3.71 -25.95 8.46
CA VAL A 239 -3.47 -25.16 9.68
C VAL A 239 -1.96 -24.94 9.80
N VAL A 240 -1.57 -23.68 9.96
CA VAL A 240 -0.20 -23.24 10.26
C VAL A 240 -0.13 -22.92 11.74
N ARG A 241 0.91 -23.39 12.39
CA ARG A 241 1.26 -23.03 13.77
C ARG A 241 2.62 -22.36 13.74
N GLN A 242 2.69 -21.13 14.26
CA GLN A 242 3.95 -20.39 14.33
C GLN A 242 4.32 -20.09 15.76
N GLN A 243 5.60 -20.18 16.05
CA GLN A 243 6.23 -19.67 17.24
C GLN A 243 6.63 -18.22 17.00
N LEU A 244 6.51 -17.37 18.03
CA LEU A 244 6.78 -15.93 17.97
C LEU A 244 7.96 -15.56 18.88
N TRP A 245 8.81 -14.69 18.39
CA TRP A 245 9.88 -14.01 19.12
C TRP A 245 9.80 -12.51 18.87
N ALA A 246 10.19 -11.72 19.86
CA ALA A 246 10.41 -10.28 19.67
C ALA A 246 11.62 -9.83 20.47
N ARG A 247 12.39 -8.93 19.88
CA ARG A 247 13.55 -8.33 20.53
C ARG A 247 13.74 -6.90 20.07
N VAL A 248 14.08 -6.04 21.01
CA VAL A 248 14.58 -4.69 20.69
C VAL A 248 16.00 -4.83 20.21
N VAL A 249 16.31 -4.25 19.05
CA VAL A 249 17.62 -4.31 18.39
C VAL A 249 18.04 -2.91 17.98
N ASP A 250 19.36 -2.71 17.86
CA ASP A 250 19.95 -1.49 17.32
C ASP A 250 20.43 -1.78 15.89
N LEU A 251 19.71 -1.25 14.89
CA LEU A 251 20.04 -1.43 13.48
C LEU A 251 21.10 -0.40 13.06
N PRO A 252 22.20 -0.80 12.44
CA PRO A 252 23.24 0.14 12.00
C PRO A 252 22.72 1.11 10.94
N HIS A 253 23.03 2.40 11.11
CA HIS A 253 22.72 3.46 10.17
C HIS A 253 23.91 4.43 10.04
N GLY A 254 24.57 4.43 8.88
CA GLY A 254 25.74 5.27 8.63
C GLY A 254 26.93 4.95 9.55
N LYS A 255 27.80 5.96 9.79
CA LYS A 255 28.97 5.80 10.68
C LYS A 255 28.55 6.03 12.13
N ASN A 256 28.62 4.99 12.95
CA ASN A 256 28.43 5.06 14.42
C ASN A 256 27.01 5.55 14.84
N LYS A 257 26.00 5.40 14.00
CA LYS A 257 24.60 5.64 14.36
C LYS A 257 23.82 4.33 14.32
N THR A 258 22.82 4.24 15.16
CA THR A 258 21.87 3.11 15.17
C THR A 258 20.45 3.61 15.25
N ILE A 259 19.54 2.80 14.73
CA ILE A 259 18.10 2.98 14.87
C ILE A 259 17.58 1.88 15.77
N ARG A 260 16.97 2.27 16.88
CA ARG A 260 16.37 1.33 17.82
C ARG A 260 15.00 0.89 17.31
N ALA A 261 14.82 -0.41 17.11
CA ALA A 261 13.60 -1.01 16.58
C ALA A 261 13.23 -2.29 17.32
N THR A 262 11.96 -2.64 17.33
CA THR A 262 11.50 -3.96 17.77
C THR A 262 11.40 -4.86 16.54
N CYS A 263 12.23 -5.90 16.47
CA CYS A 263 12.09 -6.94 15.46
C CYS A 263 11.24 -8.09 16.01
N VAL A 264 10.22 -8.49 15.23
CA VAL A 264 9.36 -9.63 15.54
C VAL A 264 9.60 -10.71 14.49
N VAL A 265 9.75 -11.95 14.93
CA VAL A 265 9.88 -13.11 14.05
C VAL A 265 8.76 -14.09 14.37
N ALA A 266 8.06 -14.55 13.33
CA ALA A 266 7.08 -15.62 13.39
C ALA A 266 7.55 -16.77 12.49
N LYS A 267 7.77 -17.95 13.05
CA LYS A 267 8.29 -19.10 12.30
C LYS A 267 7.39 -20.30 12.48
N GLU A 268 7.00 -20.95 11.36
CA GLU A 268 6.21 -22.17 11.41
C GLU A 268 6.96 -23.31 12.08
N ILE A 269 6.30 -23.97 13.02
CA ILE A 269 6.76 -25.20 13.67
C ILE A 269 6.10 -26.41 13.00
N ASP A 270 6.88 -27.46 12.79
CA ASP A 270 6.45 -28.71 12.17
C ASP A 270 5.74 -28.53 10.80
N PRO A 271 6.35 -27.83 9.83
CA PRO A 271 5.78 -27.71 8.50
C PRO A 271 5.65 -29.10 7.85
N PRO A 272 4.61 -29.36 7.04
CA PRO A 272 4.47 -30.63 6.33
C PRO A 272 5.69 -30.91 5.43
N ALA A 273 6.09 -32.17 5.34
CA ALA A 273 7.22 -32.59 4.50
C ALA A 273 7.03 -32.12 3.05
N GLY A 274 8.06 -31.47 2.50
CA GLY A 274 8.05 -30.90 1.13
C GLY A 274 7.33 -29.56 0.99
N SER A 275 6.80 -28.96 2.05
CA SER A 275 6.26 -27.60 2.04
C SER A 275 7.30 -26.59 2.49
N THR A 276 7.24 -25.37 1.92
CA THR A 276 8.03 -24.24 2.44
C THR A 276 7.40 -23.74 3.73
N PRO A 277 8.18 -23.61 4.83
CA PRO A 277 7.67 -23.06 6.08
C PRO A 277 7.14 -21.63 5.89
N VAL A 278 6.11 -21.28 6.63
CA VAL A 278 5.59 -19.90 6.67
C VAL A 278 6.37 -19.13 7.73
N GLU A 279 7.15 -18.15 7.28
CA GLU A 279 8.01 -17.31 8.14
C GLU A 279 7.78 -15.83 7.83
N TRP A 280 7.81 -15.03 8.87
CA TRP A 280 7.67 -13.57 8.80
C TRP A 280 8.72 -12.90 9.65
#